data_af133391924e420e67436ec18cc2463e
#
_entry.id   af133391924e420e67436ec18cc2463e
#
_cell.length_a   1.000
_cell.length_b   1.000
_cell.length_c   1.000
_cell.angle_alpha   90.00
_cell.angle_beta   90.00
_cell.angle_gamma   90.00
#
_symmetry.space_group_name_H-M   'P 1'
#
loop_
_entity.id
_entity.type
_entity.pdbx_description
1 polymer ?
#
loop_
_entity_poly.entity_id
_entity_poly.type
_entity_poly.pdbx_seq_one_letter_code
_entity_poly.pdbx_strand_id
1 'polypeptide(L)'
;AAELVNAGIDVRWCDTHGEQCHFKALLVETAGNGRFLSVLGSANFTRRNLDDFNLETDVTLSLPADHALAISMTTWFDGLWENRNGRHFSVPYADFADERPKLRWTYRLMEATGWSSF
;
A
#
# COMPACT_ATOMS: atom_id res chain seq x y z
N ALA A 1 -0.99 9.53 3.97
CA ALA A 1 -0.70 8.78 5.20
C ALA A 1 -1.49 9.35 6.39
N ALA A 2 -1.34 10.64 6.75
CA ALA A 2 -2.02 11.24 7.91
C ALA A 2 -3.55 11.09 7.90
N GLU A 3 -4.19 11.17 6.75
CA GLU A 3 -5.65 10.98 6.63
C GLU A 3 -6.07 9.54 6.91
N LEU A 4 -5.27 8.57 6.51
CA LEU A 4 -5.49 7.15 6.82
C LEU A 4 -5.38 6.88 8.32
N VAL A 5 -4.33 7.41 8.96
CA VAL A 5 -4.15 7.30 10.41
C VAL A 5 -5.31 7.95 11.17
N ASN A 6 -5.77 9.14 10.74
CA ASN A 6 -6.92 9.80 11.34
C ASN A 6 -8.24 9.03 11.15
N ALA A 7 -8.31 8.19 10.13
CA ALA A 7 -9.45 7.29 9.88
C ALA A 7 -9.33 5.96 10.65
N GLY A 8 -8.29 5.79 11.49
CA GLY A 8 -8.07 4.58 12.27
C GLY A 8 -7.41 3.44 11.49
N ILE A 9 -6.77 3.75 10.36
CA ILE A 9 -6.04 2.77 9.55
C ILE A 9 -4.58 2.79 9.97
N ASP A 10 -4.03 1.61 10.24
CA ASP A 10 -2.61 1.46 10.55
C ASP A 10 -1.76 1.76 9.32
N VAL A 11 -0.74 2.61 9.50
CA VAL A 11 0.19 3.02 8.45
C VAL A 11 1.62 2.79 8.91
N ARG A 12 2.44 2.25 8.03
CA ARG A 12 3.89 2.13 8.23
C ARG A 12 4.62 2.68 7.02
N TRP A 13 5.82 3.17 7.22
CA TRP A 13 6.72 3.56 6.15
C TRP A 13 7.64 2.41 5.79
N CYS A 14 8.00 2.29 4.52
CA CYS A 14 9.08 1.39 4.13
C CYS A 14 10.40 1.93 4.72
N ASP A 15 11.14 1.05 5.41
CA ASP A 15 12.49 1.34 5.91
C ASP A 15 13.49 0.93 4.83
N THR A 16 13.85 1.89 3.98
CA THR A 16 14.74 1.67 2.82
C THR A 16 16.17 2.04 3.16
N HIS A 17 17.11 1.21 2.75
CA HIS A 17 18.55 1.37 3.00
C HIS A 17 19.33 1.71 1.72
N GLY A 18 18.66 2.42 0.79
CA GLY A 18 19.17 2.80 -0.53
C GLY A 18 18.39 2.22 -1.69
N GLU A 19 17.52 1.23 -1.44
CA GLU A 19 16.58 0.65 -2.40
C GLU A 19 15.25 1.43 -2.43
N GLN A 20 14.47 1.22 -3.48
CA GLN A 20 13.10 1.75 -3.58
C GLN A 20 12.07 0.73 -3.11
N CYS A 21 11.15 1.16 -2.27
CA CYS A 21 9.92 0.44 -1.99
C CYS A 21 8.92 0.72 -3.13
N HIS A 22 8.84 -0.17 -4.12
CA HIS A 22 8.08 0.09 -5.35
C HIS A 22 7.00 -0.96 -5.66
N PHE A 23 6.63 -1.79 -4.73
CA PHE A 23 5.55 -2.75 -4.92
C PHE A 23 4.16 -2.06 -4.80
N LYS A 24 3.20 -2.55 -5.58
CA LYS A 24 1.80 -2.18 -5.52
C LYS A 24 1.00 -3.46 -5.33
N ALA A 25 0.45 -3.63 -4.16
CA ALA A 25 -0.28 -4.82 -3.78
C ALA A 25 -1.48 -4.45 -2.91
N LEU A 26 -2.62 -5.02 -3.23
CA LEU A 26 -3.80 -5.05 -2.38
C LEU A 26 -4.04 -6.51 -2.00
N LEU A 27 -4.11 -6.81 -0.72
CA LEU A 27 -4.44 -8.13 -0.19
C LEU A 27 -5.69 -7.98 0.68
N VAL A 28 -6.72 -8.76 0.38
CA VAL A 28 -7.99 -8.74 1.13
C VAL A 28 -8.32 -10.16 1.55
N GLU A 29 -8.41 -10.36 2.84
CA GLU A 29 -8.92 -11.58 3.44
C GLU A 29 -10.32 -11.35 3.97
N THR A 30 -11.30 -12.10 3.47
CA THR A 30 -12.69 -11.92 3.89
C THR A 30 -13.02 -12.86 5.05
N ALA A 31 -13.29 -12.27 6.21
CA ALA A 31 -13.78 -13.00 7.35
C ALA A 31 -15.13 -13.68 7.02
N GLY A 32 -15.25 -14.96 7.26
CA GLY A 32 -16.50 -15.70 7.17
C GLY A 32 -16.74 -16.51 5.91
N ASN A 33 -16.12 -16.21 4.77
CA ASN A 33 -16.26 -17.04 3.56
C ASN A 33 -14.96 -17.71 3.10
N GLY A 34 -13.88 -17.55 3.84
CA GLY A 34 -12.59 -18.17 3.54
C GLY A 34 -12.01 -17.80 2.17
N ARG A 35 -12.28 -16.59 1.70
CA ARG A 35 -11.79 -16.07 0.41
C ARG A 35 -10.64 -15.11 0.61
N PHE A 36 -9.66 -15.23 -0.27
CA PHE A 36 -8.53 -14.31 -0.43
C PHE A 36 -8.62 -13.66 -1.81
N LEU A 37 -8.51 -12.33 -1.85
CA LEU A 37 -8.42 -11.54 -3.07
C LEU A 37 -7.11 -10.77 -3.06
N SER A 38 -6.41 -10.73 -4.18
CA SER A 38 -5.28 -9.81 -4.33
C SER A 38 -5.29 -9.12 -5.69
N VAL A 39 -4.78 -7.89 -5.70
CA VAL A 39 -4.47 -7.15 -6.92
C VAL A 39 -3.00 -6.77 -6.84
N LEU A 40 -2.25 -7.13 -7.88
CA LEU A 40 -0.81 -6.94 -7.99
C LEU A 40 -0.48 -6.39 -9.37
N GLY A 41 0.37 -5.38 -9.46
CA GLY A 41 0.75 -4.89 -10.76
C GLY A 41 1.59 -3.63 -10.77
N SER A 42 1.51 -2.90 -11.87
CA SER A 42 2.25 -1.66 -12.08
C SER A 42 1.51 -0.42 -11.59
N ALA A 43 0.16 -0.48 -11.50
CA ALA A 43 -0.66 0.66 -11.12
C ALA A 43 -0.42 1.11 -9.68
N ASN A 44 -0.03 2.35 -9.50
CA ASN A 44 -0.16 2.99 -8.19
C ASN A 44 -1.64 3.18 -7.88
N PHE A 45 -2.07 3.01 -6.63
CA PHE A 45 -3.46 3.25 -6.22
C PHE A 45 -3.74 4.75 -6.13
N THR A 46 -3.52 5.45 -7.23
CA THR A 46 -3.80 6.87 -7.38
C THR A 46 -4.87 7.07 -8.44
N ARG A 47 -5.60 8.17 -8.35
CA ARG A 47 -6.62 8.52 -9.34
C ARG A 47 -6.06 8.47 -10.77
N ARG A 48 -4.85 8.97 -10.97
CA ARG A 48 -4.21 9.03 -12.30
C ARG A 48 -4.02 7.66 -12.94
N ASN A 49 -3.64 6.65 -12.15
CA ASN A 49 -3.42 5.30 -12.65
C ASN A 49 -4.72 4.48 -12.74
N LEU A 50 -5.72 4.80 -11.90
CA LEU A 50 -6.98 4.07 -11.85
C LEU A 50 -8.03 4.63 -12.82
N ASP A 51 -7.91 5.88 -13.28
CA ASP A 51 -8.81 6.57 -14.20
C ASP A 51 -8.29 6.55 -15.67
N ASP A 52 -7.53 5.52 -16.07
CA ASP A 52 -7.01 5.29 -17.43
C ASP A 52 -6.12 6.40 -18.03
N PHE A 53 -5.53 7.26 -17.20
CA PHE A 53 -4.59 8.27 -17.69
C PHE A 53 -3.21 7.69 -18.03
N ASN A 54 -2.86 6.53 -17.46
CA ASN A 54 -1.65 5.78 -17.78
C ASN A 54 -2.05 4.34 -18.18
N LEU A 55 -1.30 3.74 -19.10
CA LEU A 55 -1.44 2.31 -19.39
C LEU A 55 -0.76 1.50 -18.29
N GLU A 56 -1.54 0.73 -17.56
CA GLU A 56 -1.08 -0.10 -16.46
C GLU A 56 -1.51 -1.57 -16.69
N THR A 57 -0.82 -2.47 -16.05
CA THR A 57 -1.17 -3.89 -16.08
C THR A 57 -1.22 -4.43 -14.66
N ASP A 58 -2.40 -4.90 -14.26
CA ASP A 58 -2.63 -5.51 -12.97
C ASP A 58 -3.18 -6.92 -13.12
N VAL A 59 -2.81 -7.79 -12.20
CA VAL A 59 -3.33 -9.15 -12.08
C VAL A 59 -4.18 -9.25 -10.83
N THR A 60 -5.41 -9.70 -11.01
CA THR A 60 -6.33 -10.00 -9.90
C THR A 60 -6.36 -11.50 -9.66
N LEU A 61 -6.15 -11.92 -8.42
CA LEU A 61 -6.27 -13.30 -7.97
C LEU A 61 -7.44 -13.42 -7.00
N SER A 62 -8.25 -14.46 -7.17
CA SER A 62 -9.32 -14.79 -6.23
C SER A 62 -9.20 -16.28 -5.88
N LEU A 63 -8.80 -16.58 -4.65
CA LEU A 63 -8.39 -17.88 -4.19
C LEU A 63 -9.14 -18.25 -2.89
N PRO A 64 -9.25 -19.55 -2.55
CA PRO A 64 -9.54 -19.95 -1.17
C PRO A 64 -8.43 -19.41 -0.24
N ALA A 65 -8.78 -19.02 0.98
CA ALA A 65 -7.80 -18.47 1.94
C ALA A 65 -6.75 -19.51 2.37
N ASP A 66 -7.08 -20.80 2.30
CA ASP A 66 -6.17 -21.92 2.58
C ASP A 66 -5.30 -22.34 1.38
N HIS A 67 -5.45 -21.67 0.25
CA HIS A 67 -4.61 -21.95 -0.92
C HIS A 67 -3.16 -21.54 -0.64
N ALA A 68 -2.20 -22.37 -1.03
CA ALA A 68 -0.78 -22.19 -0.72
C ALA A 68 -0.24 -20.79 -1.16
N LEU A 69 -0.70 -20.27 -2.29
CA LEU A 69 -0.32 -18.94 -2.77
C LEU A 69 -0.90 -17.84 -1.88
N ALA A 70 -2.16 -17.95 -1.43
CA ALA A 70 -2.77 -16.97 -0.53
C ALA A 70 -1.98 -16.90 0.79
N ILE A 71 -1.69 -18.06 1.39
CA ILE A 71 -0.86 -18.16 2.59
C ILE A 71 0.52 -17.54 2.39
N SER A 72 1.17 -17.83 1.25
CA SER A 72 2.49 -17.26 0.94
C SER A 72 2.46 -15.73 0.84
N MET A 73 1.43 -15.16 0.21
CA MET A 73 1.28 -13.71 0.04
C MET A 73 1.00 -13.02 1.39
N THR A 74 0.13 -13.58 2.21
CA THR A 74 -0.14 -13.07 3.56
C THR A 74 1.11 -13.15 4.43
N THR A 75 1.82 -14.28 4.41
CA THR A 75 3.07 -14.45 5.15
C THR A 75 4.16 -13.48 4.72
N TRP A 76 4.27 -13.21 3.41
CA TRP A 76 5.18 -12.20 2.88
C TRP A 76 4.83 -10.80 3.41
N PHE A 77 3.56 -10.39 3.34
CA PHE A 77 3.10 -9.10 3.84
C PHE A 77 3.37 -8.96 5.36
N ASP A 78 3.01 -9.97 6.13
CA ASP A 78 3.26 -10.00 7.58
C ASP A 78 4.75 -9.86 7.90
N GLY A 79 5.59 -10.50 7.09
CA GLY A 79 7.05 -10.39 7.21
C GLY A 79 7.56 -8.96 7.06
N LEU A 80 6.98 -8.19 6.12
CA LEU A 80 7.28 -6.78 5.91
C LEU A 80 6.70 -5.90 7.02
N TRP A 81 5.46 -6.17 7.41
CA TRP A 81 4.74 -5.38 8.38
C TRP A 81 5.30 -5.51 9.79
N GLU A 82 5.57 -6.73 10.21
CA GLU A 82 6.01 -7.06 11.57
C GLU A 82 7.53 -7.09 11.73
N ASN A 83 8.30 -6.87 10.67
CA ASN A 83 9.77 -6.96 10.68
C ASN A 83 10.26 -8.32 11.18
N ARG A 84 9.64 -9.41 10.73
CA ARG A 84 9.97 -10.76 11.19
C ARG A 84 11.41 -11.16 10.84
N ASN A 85 11.97 -12.05 11.64
CA ASN A 85 13.33 -12.61 11.47
C ASN A 85 14.47 -11.58 11.62
N GLY A 86 14.28 -10.53 12.42
CA GLY A 86 15.30 -9.52 12.68
C GLY A 86 15.62 -8.61 11.48
N ARG A 87 14.76 -8.62 10.47
CA ARG A 87 14.83 -7.69 9.34
C ARG A 87 14.00 -6.45 9.65
N HIS A 88 14.44 -5.31 9.16
CA HIS A 88 13.74 -4.03 9.29
C HIS A 88 13.31 -3.58 7.90
N PHE A 89 12.07 -3.87 7.54
CA PHE A 89 11.45 -3.48 6.26
C PHE A 89 10.52 -2.30 6.38
N SER A 90 10.02 -2.05 7.57
CA SER A 90 9.06 -0.99 7.82
C SER A 90 9.21 -0.39 9.21
N VAL A 91 8.88 0.89 9.33
CA VAL A 91 8.88 1.64 10.59
C VAL A 91 7.50 2.25 10.86
N PRO A 92 7.15 2.52 12.12
CA PRO A 92 5.89 3.14 12.48
C PRO A 92 5.69 4.48 11.78
N TYR A 93 4.42 4.83 11.50
CA TYR A 93 4.06 6.14 10.92
C TYR A 93 4.67 7.32 11.68
N ALA A 94 4.74 7.25 13.02
CA ALA A 94 5.23 8.32 13.88
C ALA A 94 6.69 8.72 13.61
N ASP A 95 7.52 7.80 13.11
CA ASP A 95 8.95 8.05 12.90
C ASP A 95 9.22 9.10 11.81
N PHE A 96 8.31 9.21 10.82
CA PHE A 96 8.40 10.18 9.73
C PHE A 96 7.11 10.98 9.53
N ALA A 97 6.30 11.11 10.59
CA ALA A 97 5.07 11.88 10.52
C ALA A 97 5.32 13.35 10.22
N ASP A 98 4.71 13.85 9.16
CA ASP A 98 4.73 15.27 8.82
C ASP A 98 3.34 15.87 9.02
N GLU A 99 3.21 16.62 10.10
CA GLU A 99 1.95 17.25 10.50
C GLU A 99 1.78 18.67 9.95
N ARG A 100 2.68 19.17 9.08
CA ARG A 100 2.60 20.53 8.56
C ARG A 100 1.35 20.75 7.70
N PRO A 101 0.42 21.65 8.12
CA PRO A 101 -0.85 21.85 7.41
C PRO A 101 -0.66 22.32 5.96
N LYS A 102 0.39 23.10 5.71
CA LYS A 102 0.69 23.67 4.38
C LYS A 102 0.94 22.58 3.33
N LEU A 103 1.63 21.49 3.67
CA LEU A 103 1.89 20.39 2.75
C LEU A 103 0.61 19.63 2.37
N ARG A 104 -0.33 19.49 3.31
CA ARG A 104 -1.63 18.84 3.07
C ARG A 104 -2.46 19.63 2.04
N TRP A 105 -2.49 20.95 2.15
CA TRP A 105 -3.19 21.81 1.20
C TRP A 105 -2.53 21.80 -0.18
N THR A 106 -1.20 21.87 -0.23
CA THR A 106 -0.44 21.80 -1.49
C THR A 106 -0.71 20.47 -2.21
N TYR A 107 -0.67 19.35 -1.48
CA TYR A 107 -0.95 18.05 -2.03
C TYR A 107 -2.38 17.95 -2.60
N ARG A 108 -3.39 18.39 -1.86
CA ARG A 108 -4.78 18.41 -2.33
C ARG A 108 -4.97 19.28 -3.56
N LEU A 109 -4.31 20.42 -3.62
CA LEU A 109 -4.35 21.31 -4.79
C LEU A 109 -3.70 20.64 -6.00
N MET A 110 -2.57 19.99 -5.81
CA MET A 110 -1.86 19.26 -6.88
C MET A 110 -2.70 18.08 -7.40
N GLU A 111 -3.33 17.32 -6.52
CA GLU A 111 -4.26 16.24 -6.93
C GLU A 111 -5.48 16.79 -7.69
N ALA A 112 -6.10 17.84 -7.19
CA ALA A 112 -7.28 18.44 -7.81
C ALA A 112 -7.00 19.04 -9.20
N THR A 113 -5.78 19.56 -9.42
CA THR A 113 -5.36 20.19 -10.68
C THR A 113 -4.68 19.23 -11.65
N GLY A 114 -4.39 17.99 -11.22
CA GLY A 114 -3.63 17.03 -12.03
C GLY A 114 -2.14 17.42 -12.21
N TRP A 115 -1.65 18.38 -11.45
CA TRP A 115 -0.25 18.86 -11.52
C TRP A 115 0.74 17.95 -10.74
N SER A 116 0.27 16.85 -10.18
CA SER A 116 1.11 15.86 -9.55
C SER A 116 1.85 15.03 -10.61
N SER A 117 3.17 15.01 -10.51
CA SER A 117 4.05 14.19 -11.36
C SER A 117 4.30 12.78 -10.80
N PHE A 118 3.46 12.31 -9.85
CA PHE A 118 3.55 10.99 -9.24
C PHE A 118 2.38 10.12 -9.66
#